data_7a8698e64c8098e4f8aec50826250203
#
_entry.id   7a8698e64c8098e4f8aec50826250203
#
_cell.length_a   1.000
_cell.length_b   1.000
_cell.length_c   1.000
_cell.angle_alpha   90.00
_cell.angle_beta   90.00
_cell.angle_gamma   90.00
#
_symmetry.space_group_name_H-M   'P 1'
#
loop_
_entity.id
_entity.type
_entity.pdbx_description
1 polymer ?
#
loop_
_entity_poly.entity_id
_entity_poly.type
_entity_poly.pdbx_seq_one_letter_code
_entity_poly.pdbx_strand_id
1 'polypeptide(L)'
;YWGMRVVYVALAAGAVFAVYINGVAEGWWPAWGERPTVAATTTPPINPAPTASATASGEAAMSGGYQIGPDGVLVRPAEHAASTYTKPQLPEEAKENTERGAELAAEYLLDTLTYAWNTGDTQLFEDITESGDNFRETYIHNVNELYSHGWMYDNSSTLTRIVSVEPVTDPKWNAQPNTIGVVFNVVTSNGTSCVNKRIITSNEFNVSVIFFMTWKDGRWVATRGEVLHDAQE
;
A
#
# COMPACT_ATOMS: atom_id res chain seq x y z
N TYR A 1 22.17 19.57 10.96
CA TYR A 1 20.85 19.99 11.49
C TYR A 1 19.69 19.76 10.51
N TRP A 2 19.95 19.70 9.21
CA TRP A 2 18.90 19.45 8.19
C TRP A 2 18.52 17.96 8.11
N GLY A 3 19.49 17.05 8.23
CA GLY A 3 19.25 15.60 8.18
C GLY A 3 18.35 15.06 9.31
N MET A 4 18.44 15.63 10.52
CA MET A 4 17.56 15.21 11.63
C MET A 4 16.10 15.67 11.43
N ARG A 5 15.87 16.81 10.79
CA ARG A 5 14.51 17.28 10.47
C ARG A 5 13.80 16.39 9.46
N VAL A 6 14.54 15.88 8.47
CA VAL A 6 14.00 14.93 7.47
C VAL A 6 13.60 13.60 8.11
N VAL A 7 14.41 13.08 9.05
CA VAL A 7 14.09 11.82 9.77
C VAL A 7 12.84 11.98 10.65
N TYR A 8 12.70 13.10 11.36
CA TYR A 8 11.50 13.35 12.16
C TYR A 8 10.23 13.56 11.32
N VAL A 9 10.36 14.16 10.15
CA VAL A 9 9.24 14.31 9.20
C VAL A 9 8.83 12.96 8.60
N ALA A 10 9.78 12.09 8.26
CA ALA A 10 9.49 10.75 7.72
C ALA A 10 8.83 9.83 8.76
N LEU A 11 9.30 9.86 10.02
CA LEU A 11 8.66 9.12 11.12
C LEU A 11 7.27 9.66 11.45
N ALA A 12 7.07 10.98 11.36
CA ALA A 12 5.77 11.61 11.57
C ALA A 12 4.80 11.29 10.43
N ALA A 13 5.24 11.28 9.17
CA ALA A 13 4.39 10.98 8.01
C ALA A 13 3.92 9.52 8.00
N GLY A 14 4.80 8.56 8.34
CA GLY A 14 4.42 7.15 8.49
C GLY A 14 3.41 6.93 9.61
N ALA A 15 3.59 7.59 10.75
CA ALA A 15 2.66 7.54 11.87
C ALA A 15 1.31 8.21 11.53
N VAL A 16 1.33 9.35 10.83
CA VAL A 16 0.11 10.06 10.38
C VAL A 16 -0.67 9.22 9.36
N PHE A 17 0.00 8.53 8.45
CA PHE A 17 -0.66 7.66 7.47
C PHE A 17 -1.31 6.44 8.14
N ALA A 18 -0.62 5.79 9.08
CA ALA A 18 -1.20 4.68 9.87
C ALA A 18 -2.37 5.15 10.73
N VAL A 19 -2.27 6.32 11.36
CA VAL A 19 -3.36 6.94 12.13
C VAL A 19 -4.52 7.35 11.22
N TYR A 20 -4.25 7.86 10.01
CA TYR A 20 -5.28 8.21 9.03
C TYR A 20 -6.06 6.97 8.57
N ILE A 21 -5.37 5.89 8.17
CA ILE A 21 -6.05 4.65 7.76
C ILE A 21 -6.87 4.07 8.91
N ASN A 22 -6.33 4.01 10.12
CA ASN A 22 -7.07 3.57 11.28
C ASN A 22 -8.24 4.50 11.61
N GLY A 23 -8.05 5.82 11.56
CA GLY A 23 -9.10 6.80 11.82
C GLY A 23 -10.24 6.76 10.80
N VAL A 24 -9.95 6.50 9.52
CA VAL A 24 -10.97 6.30 8.48
C VAL A 24 -11.68 4.95 8.68
N ALA A 25 -10.95 3.88 9.02
CA ALA A 25 -11.52 2.56 9.30
C ALA A 25 -12.44 2.57 10.54
N GLU A 26 -12.06 3.30 11.58
CA GLU A 26 -12.86 3.49 12.81
C GLU A 26 -13.99 4.52 12.64
N GLY A 27 -14.05 5.23 11.49
CA GLY A 27 -15.07 6.23 11.21
C GLY A 27 -14.90 7.57 11.94
N TRP A 28 -13.71 7.85 12.46
CA TRP A 28 -13.41 9.11 13.16
C TRP A 28 -13.17 10.27 12.20
N TRP A 29 -12.73 9.96 10.97
CA TRP A 29 -12.51 10.96 9.92
C TRP A 29 -13.18 10.53 8.61
N PRO A 30 -13.75 11.48 7.84
CA PRO A 30 -14.21 11.21 6.49
C PRO A 30 -13.01 10.91 5.59
N ALA A 31 -13.18 9.97 4.64
CA ALA A 31 -12.18 9.73 3.61
C ALA A 31 -11.95 11.02 2.79
N TRP A 32 -10.70 11.28 2.40
CA TRP A 32 -10.38 12.46 1.61
C TRP A 32 -11.19 12.48 0.31
N GLY A 33 -12.01 13.54 0.14
CA GLY A 33 -12.90 13.71 -1.00
C GLY A 33 -14.38 13.49 -0.71
N GLU A 34 -14.76 12.95 0.43
CA GLU A 34 -16.17 12.88 0.84
C GLU A 34 -16.67 14.24 1.37
N ARG A 35 -17.65 14.81 0.70
CA ARG A 35 -18.41 15.94 1.25
C ARG A 35 -19.38 15.42 2.31
N PRO A 36 -19.52 16.06 3.48
CA PRO A 36 -20.50 15.66 4.48
C PRO A 36 -21.90 15.76 3.86
N THR A 37 -22.54 14.62 3.72
CA THR A 37 -23.96 14.56 3.27
C THR A 37 -24.80 14.98 4.45
N VAL A 38 -25.37 16.19 4.38
CA VAL A 38 -26.39 16.64 5.34
C VAL A 38 -27.62 15.78 5.11
N ALA A 39 -27.99 14.98 6.11
CA ALA A 39 -29.21 14.19 6.06
C ALA A 39 -30.41 15.16 5.96
N ALA A 40 -31.10 15.17 4.82
CA ALA A 40 -32.36 15.88 4.68
C ALA A 40 -33.43 15.10 5.45
N THR A 41 -33.90 15.66 6.55
CA THR A 41 -35.07 15.17 7.28
C THR A 41 -36.32 15.50 6.45
N THR A 42 -36.87 14.52 5.77
CA THR A 42 -38.21 14.62 5.20
C THR A 42 -39.16 13.67 5.92
N THR A 43 -40.14 14.29 6.58
CA THR A 43 -41.27 13.62 7.22
C THR A 43 -42.13 12.93 6.16
N PRO A 44 -42.54 11.67 6.34
CA PRO A 44 -43.38 11.01 5.35
C PRO A 44 -44.86 11.32 5.53
N PRO A 45 -45.66 11.47 4.46
CA PRO A 45 -47.11 11.43 4.55
C PRO A 45 -47.62 10.00 4.63
N ILE A 46 -48.60 9.79 5.50
CA ILE A 46 -49.29 8.55 5.74
C ILE A 46 -50.26 8.27 4.61
N ASN A 47 -50.20 7.11 3.96
CA ASN A 47 -51.40 6.46 3.37
C ASN A 47 -51.16 4.95 3.11
N PRO A 48 -52.21 4.12 3.21
CA PRO A 48 -52.06 2.69 3.46
C PRO A 48 -52.00 1.82 2.19
N ALA A 49 -51.46 0.64 2.36
CA ALA A 49 -51.02 -0.44 1.50
C ALA A 49 -51.88 -0.79 0.27
N PRO A 50 -51.22 -1.46 -0.72
CA PRO A 50 -51.42 -2.89 -0.80
C PRO A 50 -50.09 -3.68 -0.84
N THR A 51 -50.19 -4.88 -0.30
CA THR A 51 -49.20 -5.93 -0.24
C THR A 51 -48.65 -6.27 -1.62
N ALA A 52 -47.39 -5.95 -1.86
CA ALA A 52 -46.61 -6.56 -2.92
C ALA A 52 -45.28 -6.99 -2.32
N SER A 53 -44.91 -8.24 -2.56
CA SER A 53 -43.64 -8.83 -2.15
C SER A 53 -42.48 -7.91 -2.50
N ALA A 54 -41.89 -7.26 -1.51
CA ALA A 54 -40.68 -6.52 -1.66
C ALA A 54 -39.53 -7.51 -1.87
N THR A 55 -39.17 -7.75 -3.11
CA THR A 55 -37.88 -8.33 -3.48
C THR A 55 -36.84 -7.32 -3.01
N ALA A 56 -35.93 -7.76 -2.18
CA ALA A 56 -34.87 -6.96 -1.57
C ALA A 56 -33.98 -6.30 -2.65
N SER A 57 -34.33 -5.10 -3.06
CA SER A 57 -33.57 -4.30 -4.03
C SER A 57 -32.87 -3.09 -3.38
N GLY A 58 -32.93 -2.95 -2.04
CA GLY A 58 -32.40 -1.81 -1.34
C GLY A 58 -30.91 -1.93 -0.94
N GLU A 59 -30.39 -3.16 -0.82
CA GLU A 59 -29.01 -3.39 -0.37
C GLU A 59 -27.95 -3.13 -1.46
N ALA A 60 -28.26 -3.38 -2.71
CA ALA A 60 -27.33 -3.17 -3.81
C ALA A 60 -26.90 -1.70 -3.97
N ALA A 61 -27.78 -0.75 -3.65
CA ALA A 61 -27.48 0.70 -3.69
C ALA A 61 -26.51 1.14 -2.58
N MET A 62 -26.51 0.44 -1.44
CA MET A 62 -25.62 0.74 -0.30
C MET A 62 -24.26 0.06 -0.41
N SER A 63 -24.11 -0.95 -1.25
CA SER A 63 -22.85 -1.66 -1.52
C SER A 63 -21.98 -0.98 -2.58
N GLY A 64 -22.41 0.16 -3.15
CA GLY A 64 -21.71 0.81 -4.25
C GLY A 64 -21.64 -0.04 -5.53
N GLY A 65 -22.55 -1.01 -5.68
CA GLY A 65 -22.59 -1.94 -6.82
C GLY A 65 -21.83 -3.25 -6.62
N TYR A 66 -21.12 -3.40 -5.50
CA TYR A 66 -20.42 -4.66 -5.18
C TYR A 66 -21.39 -5.72 -4.65
N GLN A 67 -21.10 -6.98 -4.94
CA GLN A 67 -21.82 -8.09 -4.33
C GLN A 67 -21.47 -8.21 -2.84
N ILE A 68 -22.44 -8.61 -2.03
CA ILE A 68 -22.25 -8.86 -0.60
C ILE A 68 -22.11 -10.36 -0.38
N GLY A 69 -21.02 -10.78 0.24
CA GLY A 69 -20.78 -12.16 0.61
C GLY A 69 -21.67 -12.63 1.78
N PRO A 70 -21.71 -13.93 2.06
CA PRO A 70 -22.53 -14.50 3.13
C PRO A 70 -22.10 -14.02 4.53
N ASP A 71 -20.87 -13.57 4.70
CA ASP A 71 -20.30 -12.93 5.90
C ASP A 71 -20.60 -11.43 6.00
N GLY A 72 -21.29 -10.88 4.99
CA GLY A 72 -21.61 -9.46 4.88
C GLY A 72 -20.43 -8.59 4.44
N VAL A 73 -19.32 -9.17 4.00
CA VAL A 73 -18.20 -8.45 3.40
C VAL A 73 -18.46 -8.26 1.90
N LEU A 74 -18.04 -7.14 1.33
CA LEU A 74 -18.15 -6.86 -0.10
C LEU A 74 -17.23 -7.82 -0.87
N VAL A 75 -17.76 -8.44 -1.91
CA VAL A 75 -17.01 -9.37 -2.75
C VAL A 75 -16.12 -8.59 -3.71
N ARG A 76 -14.84 -8.94 -3.76
CA ARG A 76 -13.90 -8.40 -4.74
C ARG A 76 -14.34 -8.80 -6.15
N PRO A 77 -14.35 -7.86 -7.13
CA PRO A 77 -14.70 -8.18 -8.52
C PRO A 77 -13.78 -9.26 -9.11
N ALA A 78 -14.36 -10.19 -9.87
CA ALA A 78 -13.62 -11.34 -10.40
C ALA A 78 -12.50 -10.94 -11.37
N GLU A 79 -12.70 -9.88 -12.14
CA GLU A 79 -11.70 -9.29 -13.05
C GLU A 79 -10.46 -8.77 -12.33
N HIS A 80 -10.56 -8.47 -11.04
CA HIS A 80 -9.46 -8.04 -10.17
C HIS A 80 -9.05 -9.12 -9.16
N ALA A 81 -9.42 -10.37 -9.35
CA ALA A 81 -9.02 -11.45 -8.45
C ALA A 81 -7.49 -11.54 -8.29
N ALA A 82 -7.01 -11.98 -7.11
CA ALA A 82 -5.57 -12.11 -6.85
C ALA A 82 -4.82 -12.94 -7.92
N SER A 83 -5.49 -13.94 -8.50
CA SER A 83 -4.95 -14.79 -9.56
C SER A 83 -4.75 -14.08 -10.91
N THR A 84 -5.28 -12.87 -11.10
CA THR A 84 -5.09 -12.09 -12.34
C THR A 84 -3.76 -11.33 -12.34
N TYR A 85 -3.11 -11.19 -11.20
CA TYR A 85 -1.84 -10.49 -11.06
C TYR A 85 -0.66 -11.43 -11.31
N THR A 86 0.26 -11.02 -12.17
CA THR A 86 1.47 -11.79 -12.48
C THR A 86 2.49 -11.65 -11.36
N LYS A 87 3.05 -12.77 -10.90
CA LYS A 87 4.16 -12.77 -9.94
C LYS A 87 5.39 -12.07 -10.53
N PRO A 88 5.95 -11.07 -9.85
CA PRO A 88 7.23 -10.48 -10.24
C PRO A 88 8.34 -11.52 -10.34
N GLN A 89 9.27 -11.31 -11.25
CA GLN A 89 10.44 -12.17 -11.44
C GLN A 89 11.70 -11.35 -11.20
N LEU A 90 12.58 -11.85 -10.35
CA LEU A 90 13.88 -11.23 -10.10
C LEU A 90 14.75 -11.35 -11.37
N PRO A 91 15.20 -10.22 -11.97
CA PRO A 91 16.09 -10.25 -13.13
C PRO A 91 17.41 -10.98 -12.84
N GLU A 92 18.00 -11.63 -13.85
CA GLU A 92 19.28 -12.33 -13.66
C GLU A 92 20.41 -11.38 -13.24
N GLU A 93 20.47 -10.17 -13.80
CA GLU A 93 21.46 -9.15 -13.43
C GLU A 93 21.31 -8.69 -11.97
N ALA A 94 20.11 -8.78 -11.38
CA ALA A 94 19.89 -8.51 -9.95
C ALA A 94 20.58 -9.54 -9.03
N LYS A 95 21.08 -10.64 -9.57
CA LYS A 95 21.84 -11.66 -8.82
C LYS A 95 23.34 -11.40 -8.80
N GLU A 96 23.80 -10.27 -9.35
CA GLU A 96 25.19 -9.87 -9.37
C GLU A 96 25.49 -8.86 -8.25
N ASN A 97 26.68 -8.98 -7.64
CA ASN A 97 27.15 -8.02 -6.62
C ASN A 97 27.72 -6.76 -7.31
N THR A 98 26.83 -5.97 -7.89
CA THR A 98 27.11 -4.72 -8.60
C THR A 98 26.10 -3.64 -8.22
N GLU A 99 26.41 -2.36 -8.45
CA GLU A 99 25.44 -1.26 -8.25
C GLU A 99 24.18 -1.48 -9.11
N ARG A 100 24.34 -1.95 -10.35
CA ARG A 100 23.22 -2.28 -11.23
C ARG A 100 22.41 -3.46 -10.68
N GLY A 101 23.06 -4.46 -10.11
CA GLY A 101 22.38 -5.58 -9.44
C GLY A 101 21.56 -5.11 -8.24
N ALA A 102 22.10 -4.19 -7.42
CA ALA A 102 21.38 -3.58 -6.31
C ALA A 102 20.15 -2.77 -6.76
N GLU A 103 20.32 -1.99 -7.83
CA GLU A 103 19.25 -1.19 -8.44
C GLU A 103 18.10 -2.09 -8.91
N LEU A 104 18.39 -3.12 -9.71
CA LEU A 104 17.38 -4.07 -10.19
C LEU A 104 16.72 -4.88 -9.06
N ALA A 105 17.46 -5.20 -8.02
CA ALA A 105 16.89 -5.84 -6.83
C ALA A 105 15.94 -4.89 -6.06
N ALA A 106 16.24 -3.59 -6.04
CA ALA A 106 15.37 -2.58 -5.45
C ALA A 106 14.11 -2.33 -6.30
N GLU A 107 14.21 -2.35 -7.64
CA GLU A 107 13.04 -2.33 -8.53
C GLU A 107 12.15 -3.56 -8.29
N TYR A 108 12.74 -4.74 -8.22
CA TYR A 108 12.02 -5.97 -7.90
C TYR A 108 11.35 -5.91 -6.52
N LEU A 109 12.00 -5.32 -5.52
CA LEU A 109 11.41 -5.10 -4.19
C LEU A 109 10.13 -4.25 -4.30
N LEU A 110 10.14 -3.17 -5.09
CA LEU A 110 8.98 -2.31 -5.33
C LEU A 110 7.84 -3.11 -5.99
N ASP A 111 8.16 -3.95 -6.97
CA ASP A 111 7.19 -4.81 -7.65
C ASP A 111 6.58 -5.85 -6.70
N THR A 112 7.40 -6.46 -5.82
CA THR A 112 6.91 -7.43 -4.82
C THR A 112 5.98 -6.79 -3.81
N LEU A 113 6.25 -5.55 -3.42
CA LEU A 113 5.39 -4.78 -2.54
C LEU A 113 4.03 -4.49 -3.19
N THR A 114 4.04 -4.03 -4.44
CA THR A 114 2.82 -3.80 -5.24
C THR A 114 2.03 -5.10 -5.42
N TYR A 115 2.71 -6.21 -5.69
CA TYR A 115 2.09 -7.53 -5.80
C TYR A 115 1.43 -7.97 -4.49
N ALA A 116 2.11 -7.79 -3.34
CA ALA A 116 1.59 -8.12 -2.04
C ALA A 116 0.31 -7.33 -1.72
N TRP A 117 0.28 -6.03 -2.01
CA TRP A 117 -0.92 -5.21 -1.85
C TRP A 117 -2.09 -5.68 -2.71
N ASN A 118 -1.84 -6.10 -3.96
CA ASN A 118 -2.88 -6.56 -4.86
C ASN A 118 -3.37 -7.99 -4.59
N THR A 119 -2.60 -8.82 -3.90
CA THR A 119 -2.90 -10.26 -3.78
C THR A 119 -3.07 -10.76 -2.35
N GLY A 120 -2.50 -10.07 -1.37
CA GLY A 120 -2.34 -10.54 0.00
C GLY A 120 -1.16 -11.51 0.19
N ASP A 121 -0.45 -11.89 -0.89
CA ASP A 121 0.72 -12.78 -0.83
C ASP A 121 1.99 -11.97 -0.56
N THR A 122 2.51 -12.03 0.66
CA THR A 122 3.70 -11.30 1.11
C THR A 122 5.01 -12.05 0.89
N GLN A 123 4.98 -13.31 0.43
CA GLN A 123 6.15 -14.19 0.42
C GLN A 123 7.32 -13.62 -0.38
N LEU A 124 7.09 -13.09 -1.59
CA LEU A 124 8.17 -12.52 -2.41
C LEU A 124 8.81 -11.29 -1.76
N PHE A 125 7.99 -10.46 -1.10
CA PHE A 125 8.47 -9.31 -0.35
C PHE A 125 9.28 -9.76 0.88
N GLU A 126 8.84 -10.80 1.57
CA GLU A 126 9.56 -11.40 2.69
C GLU A 126 10.91 -11.98 2.29
N ASP A 127 10.98 -12.61 1.13
CA ASP A 127 12.20 -13.26 0.64
C ASP A 127 13.31 -12.26 0.30
N ILE A 128 12.98 -11.01 -0.06
CA ILE A 128 13.98 -9.98 -0.42
C ILE A 128 14.23 -8.97 0.70
N THR A 129 13.52 -9.04 1.82
CA THR A 129 13.68 -8.12 2.95
C THR A 129 14.27 -8.83 4.17
N GLU A 130 15.01 -8.09 5.00
CA GLU A 130 15.63 -8.62 6.22
C GLU A 130 14.59 -8.80 7.33
N SER A 131 14.59 -9.99 7.95
CA SER A 131 13.71 -10.26 9.09
C SER A 131 14.06 -9.37 10.29
N GLY A 132 13.03 -8.82 10.94
CA GLY A 132 13.18 -7.91 12.08
C GLY A 132 13.42 -6.44 11.68
N ASP A 133 13.51 -6.12 10.39
CA ASP A 133 13.50 -4.73 9.96
C ASP A 133 12.08 -4.13 10.06
N ASN A 134 11.99 -2.92 10.60
CA ASN A 134 10.71 -2.26 10.84
C ASN A 134 9.91 -2.02 9.55
N PHE A 135 10.57 -1.72 8.44
CA PHE A 135 9.93 -1.56 7.13
C PHE A 135 9.23 -2.86 6.73
N ARG A 136 9.95 -4.00 6.75
CA ARG A 136 9.40 -5.31 6.46
C ARG A 136 8.20 -5.65 7.34
N GLU A 137 8.39 -5.61 8.66
CA GLU A 137 7.37 -6.05 9.62
C GLU A 137 6.10 -5.18 9.51
N THR A 138 6.27 -3.86 9.31
CA THR A 138 5.15 -2.93 9.14
C THR A 138 4.34 -3.24 7.87
N TYR A 139 4.99 -3.47 6.73
CA TYR A 139 4.27 -3.75 5.49
C TYR A 139 3.58 -5.11 5.50
N ILE A 140 4.23 -6.15 6.02
CA ILE A 140 3.61 -7.47 6.17
C ILE A 140 2.39 -7.39 7.08
N HIS A 141 2.53 -6.70 8.23
CA HIS A 141 1.40 -6.49 9.14
C HIS A 141 0.24 -5.78 8.45
N ASN A 142 0.50 -4.69 7.75
CA ASN A 142 -0.54 -3.88 7.09
C ASN A 142 -1.25 -4.66 5.96
N VAL A 143 -0.52 -5.44 5.16
CA VAL A 143 -1.13 -6.29 4.13
C VAL A 143 -2.00 -7.37 4.77
N ASN A 144 -1.50 -8.07 5.78
CA ASN A 144 -2.24 -9.11 6.49
C ASN A 144 -3.50 -8.56 7.18
N GLU A 145 -3.39 -7.38 7.81
CA GLU A 145 -4.52 -6.71 8.45
C GLU A 145 -5.59 -6.33 7.43
N LEU A 146 -5.20 -5.73 6.30
CA LEU A 146 -6.14 -5.43 5.22
C LEU A 146 -6.88 -6.69 4.76
N TYR A 147 -6.15 -7.77 4.47
CA TYR A 147 -6.74 -9.00 3.93
C TYR A 147 -7.50 -9.86 4.96
N SER A 148 -7.35 -9.55 6.25
CA SER A 148 -8.17 -10.18 7.29
C SER A 148 -9.64 -9.70 7.29
N HIS A 149 -9.89 -8.49 6.78
CA HIS A 149 -11.22 -7.85 6.84
C HIS A 149 -11.66 -7.24 5.49
N GLY A 150 -10.89 -7.42 4.44
CA GLY A 150 -11.16 -6.80 3.15
C GLY A 150 -10.24 -7.26 2.04
N TRP A 151 -9.99 -6.38 1.10
CA TRP A 151 -9.18 -6.64 -0.08
C TRP A 151 -8.75 -5.32 -0.75
N MET A 152 -7.79 -5.42 -1.66
CA MET A 152 -7.34 -4.31 -2.49
C MET A 152 -7.10 -4.79 -3.93
N TYR A 153 -7.26 -3.90 -4.90
CA TYR A 153 -6.88 -4.11 -6.30
C TYR A 153 -6.45 -2.81 -6.97
N ASP A 154 -5.75 -2.92 -8.09
CA ASP A 154 -5.19 -1.80 -8.86
C ASP A 154 -4.26 -0.90 -8.04
N ASN A 155 -3.65 -1.45 -6.97
CA ASN A 155 -2.47 -0.82 -6.39
C ASN A 155 -1.37 -0.82 -7.43
N SER A 156 -0.72 0.31 -7.62
CA SER A 156 0.33 0.48 -8.62
C SER A 156 1.46 1.34 -8.11
N SER A 157 2.67 1.02 -8.57
CA SER A 157 3.86 1.82 -8.34
C SER A 157 4.67 1.86 -9.64
N THR A 158 4.82 3.04 -10.21
CA THR A 158 5.56 3.24 -11.47
C THR A 158 6.81 4.04 -11.19
N LEU A 159 7.97 3.44 -11.41
CA LEU A 159 9.26 4.11 -11.35
C LEU A 159 9.31 5.19 -12.42
N THR A 160 9.50 6.45 -12.02
CA THR A 160 9.63 7.59 -12.93
C THR A 160 11.07 8.07 -13.08
N ARG A 161 11.89 7.87 -12.05
CA ARG A 161 13.28 8.30 -12.05
C ARG A 161 14.11 7.52 -11.03
N ILE A 162 15.30 7.10 -11.42
CA ILE A 162 16.38 6.70 -10.52
C ILE A 162 17.10 7.98 -10.11
N VAL A 163 17.08 8.29 -8.82
CA VAL A 163 17.70 9.51 -8.27
C VAL A 163 19.16 9.26 -7.94
N SER A 164 19.46 8.17 -7.23
CA SER A 164 20.82 7.74 -6.92
C SER A 164 20.91 6.23 -6.69
N VAL A 165 22.09 5.67 -6.98
CA VAL A 165 22.51 4.30 -6.66
C VAL A 165 23.93 4.40 -6.17
N GLU A 166 24.16 4.40 -4.86
CA GLU A 166 25.45 4.73 -4.28
C GLU A 166 25.76 3.89 -3.04
N PRO A 167 27.04 3.55 -2.77
CA PRO A 167 27.43 2.89 -1.53
C PRO A 167 27.06 3.75 -0.30
N VAL A 168 26.45 3.12 0.72
CA VAL A 168 26.12 3.79 1.98
C VAL A 168 27.35 3.82 2.87
N THR A 169 28.06 4.96 2.89
CA THR A 169 29.32 5.13 3.63
C THR A 169 29.20 6.01 4.88
N ASP A 170 28.12 6.79 5.00
CA ASP A 170 27.94 7.69 6.15
C ASP A 170 27.59 6.88 7.42
N PRO A 171 28.43 6.94 8.47
CA PRO A 171 28.23 6.20 9.72
C PRO A 171 26.90 6.48 10.43
N LYS A 172 26.27 7.62 10.15
CA LYS A 172 24.95 7.97 10.76
C LYS A 172 23.86 6.98 10.40
N TRP A 173 23.98 6.31 9.26
CA TRP A 173 22.98 5.34 8.80
C TRP A 173 23.13 3.96 9.48
N ASN A 174 24.27 3.70 10.13
CA ASN A 174 24.57 2.41 10.74
C ASN A 174 24.28 1.23 9.78
N ALA A 175 24.59 1.46 8.48
CA ALA A 175 24.35 0.44 7.45
C ALA A 175 25.36 -0.70 7.58
N GLN A 176 24.91 -1.90 7.20
CA GLN A 176 25.80 -3.06 7.14
C GLN A 176 26.87 -2.86 6.02
N PRO A 177 28.02 -3.52 6.10
CA PRO A 177 28.98 -3.55 4.99
C PRO A 177 28.33 -4.02 3.69
N ASN A 178 28.84 -3.58 2.54
CA ASN A 178 28.33 -3.92 1.21
C ASN A 178 26.85 -3.50 0.99
N THR A 179 26.46 -2.36 1.53
CA THR A 179 25.13 -1.78 1.33
C THR A 179 25.19 -0.67 0.28
N ILE A 180 24.29 -0.77 -0.70
CA ILE A 180 23.99 0.25 -1.70
C ILE A 180 22.67 0.92 -1.32
N GLY A 181 22.66 2.25 -1.23
CA GLY A 181 21.45 3.06 -1.11
C GLY A 181 20.89 3.32 -2.51
N VAL A 182 19.65 2.94 -2.72
CA VAL A 182 18.92 3.15 -3.97
C VAL A 182 17.76 4.10 -3.70
N VAL A 183 17.68 5.18 -4.46
CA VAL A 183 16.63 6.20 -4.33
C VAL A 183 15.86 6.32 -5.62
N PHE A 184 14.55 6.15 -5.54
CA PHE A 184 13.62 6.25 -6.66
C PHE A 184 12.59 7.35 -6.45
N ASN A 185 12.19 8.03 -7.54
CA ASN A 185 10.91 8.73 -7.60
C ASN A 185 9.88 7.81 -8.25
N VAL A 186 8.72 7.70 -7.61
CA VAL A 186 7.67 6.76 -7.98
C VAL A 186 6.33 7.51 -8.02
N VAL A 187 5.54 7.26 -9.06
CA VAL A 187 4.11 7.56 -9.07
C VAL A 187 3.40 6.32 -8.54
N THR A 188 2.62 6.47 -7.50
CA THR A 188 1.91 5.36 -6.88
C THR A 188 0.42 5.65 -6.71
N SER A 189 -0.39 4.61 -6.69
CA SER A 189 -1.80 4.65 -6.34
C SER A 189 -2.13 3.49 -5.42
N ASN A 190 -2.90 3.75 -4.37
CA ASN A 190 -3.41 2.66 -3.54
C ASN A 190 -4.56 1.90 -4.23
N GLY A 191 -4.96 2.31 -5.44
CA GLY A 191 -6.04 1.65 -6.17
C GLY A 191 -7.38 1.73 -5.44
N THR A 192 -8.11 0.62 -5.45
CA THR A 192 -9.39 0.49 -4.76
C THR A 192 -9.29 -0.58 -3.68
N SER A 193 -9.68 -0.24 -2.47
CA SER A 193 -9.71 -1.16 -1.34
C SER A 193 -11.09 -1.25 -0.71
N CYS A 194 -11.41 -2.41 -0.14
CA CYS A 194 -12.52 -2.61 0.76
C CYS A 194 -11.95 -2.80 2.18
N VAL A 195 -12.30 -1.91 3.08
CA VAL A 195 -11.90 -1.98 4.49
C VAL A 195 -13.15 -1.83 5.35
N ASN A 196 -13.42 -2.81 6.21
CA ASN A 196 -14.61 -2.80 7.08
C ASN A 196 -15.91 -2.49 6.32
N LYS A 197 -16.13 -3.13 5.17
CA LYS A 197 -17.30 -2.95 4.30
C LYS A 197 -17.39 -1.58 3.60
N ARG A 198 -16.32 -0.80 3.60
CA ARG A 198 -16.24 0.49 2.91
C ARG A 198 -15.31 0.40 1.72
N ILE A 199 -15.72 0.96 0.61
CA ILE A 199 -14.87 1.11 -0.56
C ILE A 199 -14.11 2.44 -0.45
N ILE A 200 -12.80 2.37 -0.63
CA ILE A 200 -11.89 3.51 -0.64
C ILE A 200 -11.11 3.44 -1.95
N THR A 201 -11.18 4.51 -2.73
CA THR A 201 -10.40 4.65 -3.97
C THR A 201 -9.43 5.81 -3.81
N SER A 202 -8.17 5.62 -4.17
CA SER A 202 -7.15 6.66 -4.10
C SER A 202 -6.80 7.18 -5.49
N ASN A 203 -6.40 8.46 -5.54
CA ASN A 203 -5.75 9.05 -6.70
C ASN A 203 -4.26 8.68 -6.71
N GLU A 204 -3.62 8.91 -7.86
CA GLU A 204 -2.16 8.84 -7.97
C GLU A 204 -1.48 9.97 -7.18
N PHE A 205 -0.34 9.68 -6.61
CA PHE A 205 0.51 10.64 -5.90
C PHE A 205 1.99 10.30 -6.10
N ASN A 206 2.85 11.30 -5.94
CA ASN A 206 4.30 11.12 -6.05
C ASN A 206 4.91 10.80 -4.69
N VAL A 207 5.87 9.90 -4.69
CA VAL A 207 6.69 9.58 -3.54
C VAL A 207 8.14 9.40 -3.94
N SER A 208 9.04 9.64 -3.01
CA SER A 208 10.43 9.16 -3.10
C SER A 208 10.57 7.93 -2.21
N VAL A 209 11.13 6.87 -2.74
CA VAL A 209 11.43 5.67 -1.96
C VAL A 209 12.94 5.50 -1.83
N ILE A 210 13.38 5.07 -0.66
CA ILE A 210 14.78 4.81 -0.34
C ILE A 210 14.89 3.38 0.13
N PHE A 211 15.74 2.58 -0.53
CA PHE A 211 16.04 1.22 -0.13
C PHE A 211 17.53 1.06 0.15
N PHE A 212 17.88 0.41 1.25
CA PHE A 212 19.23 -0.02 1.55
C PHE A 212 19.35 -1.49 1.19
N MET A 213 19.97 -1.75 0.04
CA MET A 213 20.20 -3.07 -0.48
C MET A 213 21.57 -3.56 -0.01
N THR A 214 21.61 -4.60 0.80
CA THR A 214 22.85 -5.18 1.33
C THR A 214 23.14 -6.49 0.63
N TRP A 215 24.36 -6.64 0.10
CA TRP A 215 24.81 -7.91 -0.47
C TRP A 215 25.28 -8.85 0.64
N LYS A 216 24.54 -9.95 0.82
CA LYS A 216 24.89 -11.00 1.77
C LYS A 216 24.40 -12.37 1.30
N ASP A 217 25.13 -13.41 1.65
CA ASP A 217 24.80 -14.80 1.29
C ASP A 217 24.55 -15.01 -0.20
N GLY A 218 25.29 -14.26 -1.05
CA GLY A 218 25.21 -14.36 -2.51
C GLY A 218 23.96 -13.73 -3.13
N ARG A 219 23.27 -12.81 -2.43
CA ARG A 219 22.10 -12.11 -2.92
C ARG A 219 21.95 -10.71 -2.32
N TRP A 220 21.15 -9.87 -2.97
CA TRP A 220 20.71 -8.60 -2.42
C TRP A 220 19.52 -8.82 -1.47
N VAL A 221 19.57 -8.14 -0.32
CA VAL A 221 18.51 -8.13 0.70
C VAL A 221 18.28 -6.69 1.14
N ALA A 222 17.05 -6.24 1.15
CA ALA A 222 16.71 -4.93 1.69
C ALA A 222 16.79 -4.98 3.24
N THR A 223 17.72 -4.21 3.79
CA THR A 223 17.94 -4.08 5.24
C THR A 223 17.31 -2.84 5.83
N ARG A 224 16.79 -1.95 4.97
CA ARG A 224 15.98 -0.78 5.33
C ARG A 224 15.17 -0.33 4.13
N GLY A 225 13.97 0.17 4.38
CA GLY A 225 13.16 0.87 3.40
C GLY A 225 12.46 2.07 4.02
N GLU A 226 12.34 3.15 3.25
CA GLU A 226 11.62 4.36 3.64
C GLU A 226 10.84 4.89 2.45
N VAL A 227 9.61 5.34 2.69
CA VAL A 227 8.78 6.04 1.71
C VAL A 227 8.61 7.47 2.18
N LEU A 228 9.08 8.41 1.37
CA LEU A 228 8.96 9.84 1.62
C LEU A 228 7.87 10.40 0.73
N HIS A 229 6.84 10.97 1.34
CA HIS A 229 5.85 11.74 0.59
C HIS A 229 6.47 13.10 0.24
N ASP A 230 6.35 13.50 -1.03
CA ASP A 230 6.69 14.87 -1.40
C ASP A 230 5.78 15.79 -0.59
N ALA A 231 6.40 16.69 0.19
CA ALA A 231 5.63 17.73 0.85
C ALA A 231 4.92 18.52 -0.25
N GLN A 232 3.60 18.44 -0.28
CA GLN A 232 2.82 19.28 -1.19
C GLN A 232 3.12 20.74 -0.80
N GLU A 233 3.75 21.47 -1.72
CA GLU A 233 3.92 22.92 -1.63
C GLU A 233 2.57 23.67 -1.73
#